data_c26b0f43f0babd03a330686559298e28
#
_entry.id   c26b0f43f0babd03a330686559298e28
#
_cell.length_a   1.000
_cell.length_b   1.000
_cell.length_c   1.000
_cell.angle_alpha   90.00
_cell.angle_beta   90.00
_cell.angle_gamma   90.00
#
_symmetry.space_group_name_H-M   'P 1'
#
loop_
_entity.id
_entity.type
_entity.pdbx_description
1 polymer ?
#
loop_
_entity_poly.entity_id
_entity_poly.type
_entity_poly.pdbx_seq_one_letter_code
_entity_poly.pdbx_strand_id
1 'polypeptide(L)'
;MTTAVRNGPFQIGGGLPVRRLGFGAMQLAGPGIWGPPRDRANAVAVLRRAVELGVNFIDTADVYGPGDNERLIREALGPYPPDLVIATKAGLVRSGPGTRTNPGFAVNGTPAHIRRAVDGSLRDLGVERIDLYQLHRVDPATPLEETMDVFRALREEGKIKHIGLSEVSVEQIERARAVVEIATVQNVYSLANRKHDSVLAHCESRGIGFIPFWPLHLEALAGSETLTRIAVETASTPPQVALAWLLKKSAATILIPGTSSVAHLEENVAAREVEFSDAQIQELEQLGRNLVLKVNVDVR
;
A
#
# COMPACT_ATOMS: atom_id res chain seq x y z
N MET A 1 -5.31 10.74 -23.43
CA MET A 1 -4.95 11.45 -22.19
C MET A 1 -3.49 11.82 -22.28
N THR A 2 -3.14 13.09 -22.16
CA THR A 2 -1.79 13.61 -22.31
C THR A 2 -0.88 13.10 -21.16
N THR A 3 0.41 12.93 -21.44
CA THR A 3 1.47 12.44 -20.53
C THR A 3 1.49 13.17 -19.17
N ALA A 4 1.10 14.43 -19.13
CA ALA A 4 1.05 15.25 -17.91
C ALA A 4 0.04 14.75 -16.86
N VAL A 5 -1.07 14.12 -17.27
CA VAL A 5 -2.09 13.57 -16.34
C VAL A 5 -1.59 12.30 -15.65
N ARG A 6 -0.64 11.58 -16.24
CA ARG A 6 -0.09 10.33 -15.66
C ARG A 6 0.97 10.57 -14.57
N ASN A 7 1.55 11.76 -14.47
CA ASN A 7 2.61 12.07 -13.49
C ASN A 7 2.16 12.94 -12.32
N GLY A 8 0.91 13.44 -12.34
CA GLY A 8 0.35 14.28 -11.26
C GLY A 8 0.00 13.50 -9.98
N PRO A 9 -0.30 14.22 -8.89
CA PRO A 9 -0.79 13.61 -7.66
C PRO A 9 -2.15 12.94 -7.89
N PHE A 10 -2.41 11.85 -7.16
CA PHE A 10 -3.74 11.24 -7.11
C PHE A 10 -4.59 11.94 -6.05
N GLN A 11 -5.90 12.09 -6.30
CA GLN A 11 -6.85 12.70 -5.36
C GLN A 11 -7.65 11.58 -4.67
N ILE A 12 -7.24 11.17 -3.48
CA ILE A 12 -8.00 10.18 -2.68
C ILE A 12 -9.35 10.78 -2.32
N GLY A 13 -10.45 10.08 -2.65
CA GLY A 13 -11.81 10.54 -2.41
C GLY A 13 -12.11 11.91 -3.03
N GLY A 14 -11.44 12.23 -4.15
CA GLY A 14 -11.66 13.48 -4.90
C GLY A 14 -11.10 14.76 -4.25
N GLY A 15 -10.51 14.70 -3.06
CA GLY A 15 -10.10 15.92 -2.35
C GLY A 15 -8.84 15.82 -1.48
N LEU A 16 -8.18 14.66 -1.42
CA LEU A 16 -6.96 14.47 -0.63
C LEU A 16 -5.77 14.16 -1.56
N PRO A 17 -4.92 15.17 -1.88
CA PRO A 17 -3.83 15.00 -2.83
C PRO A 17 -2.69 14.17 -2.24
N VAL A 18 -2.32 13.08 -2.92
CA VAL A 18 -1.14 12.28 -2.58
C VAL A 18 -0.21 12.13 -3.78
N ARG A 19 1.09 12.24 -3.57
CA ARG A 19 2.09 11.85 -4.57
C ARG A 19 2.01 10.34 -4.76
N ARG A 20 2.00 9.88 -6.03
CA ARG A 20 1.73 8.48 -6.36
C ARG A 20 2.85 7.50 -5.98
N LEU A 21 3.94 7.99 -5.40
CA LEU A 21 4.98 7.19 -4.77
C LEU A 21 5.04 7.61 -3.30
N GLY A 22 4.44 6.78 -2.45
CA GLY A 22 4.41 6.86 -1.00
C GLY A 22 5.41 5.90 -0.36
N PHE A 23 5.21 5.60 0.93
CA PHE A 23 6.07 4.72 1.73
C PHE A 23 5.23 3.74 2.56
N GLY A 24 5.57 2.43 2.49
CA GLY A 24 5.00 1.38 3.33
C GLY A 24 5.85 1.14 4.57
N ALA A 25 5.28 1.39 5.75
CA ALA A 25 6.03 1.34 7.01
C ALA A 25 6.17 -0.08 7.61
N MET A 26 5.55 -1.11 7.03
CA MET A 26 5.55 -2.48 7.56
C MET A 26 6.96 -3.01 7.88
N GLN A 27 7.96 -2.71 7.03
CA GLN A 27 9.34 -3.17 7.20
C GLN A 27 10.08 -2.48 8.36
N LEU A 28 9.49 -1.45 8.96
CA LEU A 28 10.00 -0.78 10.15
C LEU A 28 9.52 -1.42 11.46
N ALA A 29 8.67 -2.46 11.41
CA ALA A 29 8.34 -3.26 12.58
C ALA A 29 9.46 -4.27 12.89
N GLY A 30 9.44 -4.82 14.09
CA GLY A 30 10.38 -5.87 14.50
C GLY A 30 10.24 -7.17 13.70
N PRO A 31 11.11 -8.16 13.95
CA PRO A 31 11.10 -9.44 13.23
C PRO A 31 9.73 -10.11 13.23
N GLY A 32 9.32 -10.63 12.07
CA GLY A 32 7.98 -11.20 11.90
C GLY A 32 6.86 -10.17 12.01
N ILE A 33 7.17 -8.89 11.77
CA ILE A 33 6.24 -7.74 11.90
C ILE A 33 5.70 -7.67 13.34
N TRP A 34 6.53 -7.94 14.36
CA TRP A 34 6.17 -8.02 15.77
C TRP A 34 7.10 -7.16 16.64
N GLY A 35 6.51 -6.32 17.50
CA GLY A 35 7.23 -5.43 18.38
C GLY A 35 7.95 -4.28 17.64
N PRO A 36 8.75 -3.51 18.38
CA PRO A 36 9.47 -2.35 17.85
C PRO A 36 10.61 -2.77 16.91
N PRO A 37 11.10 -1.86 16.04
CA PRO A 37 12.24 -2.10 15.17
C PRO A 37 13.50 -2.46 15.98
N ARG A 38 14.35 -3.30 15.40
CA ARG A 38 15.66 -3.65 16.00
C ARG A 38 16.57 -2.43 16.13
N ASP A 39 16.56 -1.56 15.12
CA ASP A 39 17.26 -0.28 15.10
C ASP A 39 16.25 0.86 14.98
N ARG A 40 15.86 1.39 16.14
CA ARG A 40 14.87 2.46 16.22
C ARG A 40 15.37 3.75 15.62
N ALA A 41 16.66 4.08 15.83
CA ALA A 41 17.25 5.30 15.30
C ALA A 41 17.27 5.31 13.78
N ASN A 42 17.64 4.18 13.16
CA ASN A 42 17.59 4.01 11.71
C ASN A 42 16.14 4.05 11.20
N ALA A 43 15.19 3.43 11.88
CA ALA A 43 13.78 3.44 11.46
C ALA A 43 13.20 4.88 11.48
N VAL A 44 13.53 5.69 12.48
CA VAL A 44 13.20 7.12 12.53
C VAL A 44 13.88 7.88 11.39
N ALA A 45 15.15 7.60 11.11
CA ALA A 45 15.88 8.24 10.00
C ALA A 45 15.23 7.93 8.64
N VAL A 46 14.79 6.67 8.39
CA VAL A 46 14.07 6.28 7.17
C VAL A 46 12.78 7.07 7.01
N LEU A 47 11.96 7.20 8.06
CA LEU A 47 10.69 7.96 8.00
C LEU A 47 10.93 9.45 7.71
N ARG A 48 11.89 10.08 8.39
CA ARG A 48 12.26 11.48 8.16
C ARG A 48 12.77 11.69 6.75
N ARG A 49 13.66 10.80 6.30
CA ARG A 49 14.19 10.87 4.94
C ARG A 49 13.12 10.71 3.87
N ALA A 50 12.10 9.87 4.10
CA ALA A 50 10.98 9.74 3.18
C ALA A 50 10.27 11.10 2.97
N VAL A 51 9.96 11.82 4.04
CA VAL A 51 9.33 13.14 3.98
C VAL A 51 10.25 14.17 3.31
N GLU A 52 11.55 14.18 3.62
CA GLU A 52 12.55 15.05 2.97
C GLU A 52 12.63 14.83 1.47
N LEU A 53 12.48 13.58 1.00
CA LEU A 53 12.43 13.22 -0.42
C LEU A 53 11.08 13.55 -1.08
N GLY A 54 10.17 14.14 -0.32
CA GLY A 54 8.87 14.58 -0.81
C GLY A 54 7.80 13.49 -0.79
N VAL A 55 7.98 12.39 -0.06
CA VAL A 55 6.88 11.44 0.18
C VAL A 55 5.84 12.13 1.09
N ASN A 56 4.58 12.13 0.66
CA ASN A 56 3.48 12.66 1.48
C ASN A 56 2.35 11.65 1.73
N PHE A 57 2.62 10.37 1.50
CA PHE A 57 1.70 9.27 1.76
C PHE A 57 2.43 8.13 2.48
N ILE A 58 2.04 7.85 3.72
CA ILE A 58 2.60 6.77 4.54
C ILE A 58 1.51 5.76 4.86
N ASP A 59 1.76 4.48 4.56
CA ASP A 59 0.87 3.36 4.84
C ASP A 59 1.40 2.51 6.00
N THR A 60 0.57 2.32 7.01
CA THR A 60 0.81 1.46 8.18
C THR A 60 -0.39 0.57 8.48
N ALA A 61 -0.42 -0.09 9.63
CA ALA A 61 -1.56 -0.84 10.18
C ALA A 61 -1.41 -1.02 11.69
N ASP A 62 -2.54 -1.16 12.40
CA ASP A 62 -2.62 -1.45 13.83
C ASP A 62 -1.88 -2.72 14.24
N VAL A 63 -1.84 -3.73 13.35
CA VAL A 63 -1.17 -5.02 13.58
C VAL A 63 0.34 -5.01 13.28
N TYR A 64 0.92 -3.90 12.83
CA TYR A 64 2.36 -3.81 12.62
C TYR A 64 3.06 -3.47 13.93
N GLY A 65 3.73 -4.49 14.51
CA GLY A 65 4.32 -4.42 15.84
C GLY A 65 3.32 -4.19 16.98
N PRO A 66 2.11 -4.70 16.95
CA PRO A 66 0.82 -4.14 17.40
C PRO A 66 0.90 -2.75 18.04
N GLY A 67 0.65 -1.74 17.20
CA GLY A 67 0.73 -0.31 17.55
C GLY A 67 2.15 0.29 17.60
N ASP A 68 3.22 -0.52 17.66
CA ASP A 68 4.59 0.03 17.70
C ASP A 68 4.95 0.81 16.44
N ASN A 69 4.45 0.38 15.29
CA ASN A 69 4.70 1.05 14.01
C ASN A 69 4.00 2.41 13.94
N GLU A 70 2.76 2.51 14.41
CA GLU A 70 2.02 3.77 14.49
C GLU A 70 2.68 4.74 15.48
N ARG A 71 3.11 4.26 16.65
CA ARG A 71 3.87 5.06 17.64
C ARG A 71 5.23 5.53 17.10
N LEU A 72 5.91 4.70 16.31
CA LEU A 72 7.16 5.06 15.64
C LEU A 72 6.94 6.20 14.61
N ILE A 73 5.86 6.14 13.82
CA ILE A 73 5.50 7.20 12.87
C ILE A 73 5.25 8.52 13.63
N ARG A 74 4.49 8.47 14.73
CA ARG A 74 4.28 9.65 15.59
C ARG A 74 5.57 10.21 16.15
N GLU A 75 6.46 9.38 16.64
CA GLU A 75 7.76 9.83 17.17
C GLU A 75 8.64 10.46 16.09
N ALA A 76 8.69 9.84 14.92
CA ALA A 76 9.58 10.30 13.84
C ALA A 76 9.12 11.61 13.21
N LEU A 77 7.80 11.79 13.04
CA LEU A 77 7.20 12.80 12.17
C LEU A 77 6.27 13.78 12.90
N GLY A 78 5.97 13.57 14.17
CA GLY A 78 5.13 14.47 14.92
C GLY A 78 5.89 15.76 15.41
N PRO A 79 5.30 16.96 15.31
CA PRO A 79 4.01 17.25 14.68
C PRO A 79 4.05 17.03 13.17
N TYR A 80 2.98 16.44 12.63
CA TYR A 80 2.95 16.05 11.23
C TYR A 80 2.97 17.23 10.27
N PRO A 81 3.71 17.15 9.14
CA PRO A 81 3.58 18.12 8.05
C PRO A 81 2.12 18.23 7.57
N PRO A 82 1.63 19.41 7.22
CA PRO A 82 0.21 19.63 6.91
C PRO A 82 -0.27 18.90 5.64
N ASP A 83 0.63 18.52 4.73
CA ASP A 83 0.35 17.78 3.50
C ASP A 83 0.62 16.26 3.65
N LEU A 84 1.09 15.80 4.81
CA LEU A 84 1.33 14.39 5.06
C LEU A 84 0.01 13.65 5.28
N VAL A 85 -0.22 12.62 4.51
CA VAL A 85 -1.37 11.73 4.58
C VAL A 85 -0.94 10.40 5.21
N ILE A 86 -1.62 10.00 6.28
CA ILE A 86 -1.37 8.71 6.93
C ILE A 86 -2.54 7.77 6.69
N ALA A 87 -2.23 6.61 6.10
CA ALA A 87 -3.15 5.50 5.96
C ALA A 87 -2.82 4.42 7.00
N THR A 88 -3.84 3.96 7.72
CA THR A 88 -3.72 2.79 8.58
C THR A 88 -4.89 1.84 8.37
N LYS A 89 -4.87 0.67 9.01
CA LYS A 89 -5.79 -0.43 8.73
C LYS A 89 -6.25 -1.10 10.01
N ALA A 90 -7.45 -1.71 9.96
CA ALA A 90 -7.93 -2.67 10.96
C ALA A 90 -8.66 -3.84 10.28
N GLY A 91 -8.97 -4.86 11.05
CA GLY A 91 -9.64 -6.07 10.57
C GLY A 91 -8.77 -7.31 10.66
N LEU A 92 -7.57 -7.17 11.23
CA LEU A 92 -6.71 -8.27 11.65
C LEU A 92 -6.43 -8.20 13.15
N VAL A 93 -6.09 -9.33 13.74
CA VAL A 93 -5.58 -9.46 15.11
C VAL A 93 -4.31 -10.29 15.09
N ARG A 94 -3.37 -9.99 15.98
CA ARG A 94 -2.12 -10.76 16.13
C ARG A 94 -1.95 -11.27 17.53
N SER A 95 -1.43 -12.50 17.62
CA SER A 95 -1.13 -13.17 18.88
C SER A 95 0.39 -13.44 19.06
N GLY A 96 1.21 -13.05 18.08
CA GLY A 96 2.64 -13.27 18.11
C GLY A 96 3.33 -12.90 16.79
N PRO A 97 4.66 -13.09 16.72
CA PRO A 97 5.43 -12.82 15.52
C PRO A 97 5.04 -13.76 14.38
N GLY A 98 4.99 -13.22 13.16
CA GLY A 98 4.83 -14.03 11.95
C GLY A 98 6.07 -14.85 11.65
N THR A 99 5.85 -16.03 11.06
CA THR A 99 6.89 -16.89 10.47
C THR A 99 6.60 -17.09 8.99
N ARG A 100 7.52 -17.74 8.27
CA ARG A 100 7.32 -18.06 6.84
C ARG A 100 6.10 -18.95 6.58
N THR A 101 5.71 -19.80 7.53
CA THR A 101 4.60 -20.76 7.42
C THR A 101 3.34 -20.33 8.17
N ASN A 102 3.46 -19.38 9.09
CA ASN A 102 2.33 -18.84 9.85
C ASN A 102 2.49 -17.31 9.96
N PRO A 103 1.64 -16.52 9.30
CA PRO A 103 1.74 -15.06 9.34
C PRO A 103 1.47 -14.45 10.73
N GLY A 104 1.00 -15.24 11.70
CA GLY A 104 0.78 -14.81 13.09
C GLY A 104 -0.41 -13.85 13.26
N PHE A 105 -1.34 -13.82 12.31
CA PHE A 105 -2.56 -13.03 12.41
C PHE A 105 -3.80 -13.83 12.05
N ALA A 106 -4.96 -13.38 12.57
CA ALA A 106 -6.28 -13.86 12.22
C ALA A 106 -7.16 -12.69 11.77
N VAL A 107 -8.19 -12.98 10.97
CA VAL A 107 -9.14 -11.97 10.51
C VAL A 107 -10.19 -11.72 11.60
N ASN A 108 -10.56 -10.46 11.81
CA ASN A 108 -11.63 -10.04 12.70
C ASN A 108 -12.28 -8.75 12.17
N GLY A 109 -13.38 -8.88 11.43
CA GLY A 109 -14.15 -7.76 10.88
C GLY A 109 -15.30 -7.28 11.76
N THR A 110 -15.41 -7.82 12.99
CA THR A 110 -16.57 -7.50 13.86
C THR A 110 -16.63 -6.02 14.23
N PRO A 111 -17.84 -5.42 14.32
CA PRO A 111 -18.04 -4.04 14.74
C PRO A 111 -17.28 -3.65 16.01
N ALA A 112 -17.31 -4.51 17.01
CA ALA A 112 -16.65 -4.27 18.29
C ALA A 112 -15.11 -4.21 18.15
N HIS A 113 -14.51 -5.04 17.26
CA HIS A 113 -13.08 -5.01 17.01
C HIS A 113 -12.69 -3.73 16.24
N ILE A 114 -13.37 -3.40 15.15
CA ILE A 114 -13.07 -2.22 14.34
C ILE A 114 -13.13 -0.94 15.16
N ARG A 115 -14.13 -0.78 16.02
CA ARG A 115 -14.24 0.38 16.91
C ARG A 115 -13.10 0.47 17.92
N ARG A 116 -12.68 -0.63 18.52
CA ARG A 116 -11.50 -0.64 19.42
C ARG A 116 -10.20 -0.33 18.67
N ALA A 117 -10.06 -0.89 17.47
CA ALA A 117 -8.86 -0.70 16.66
C ALA A 117 -8.68 0.76 16.22
N VAL A 118 -9.74 1.44 15.77
CA VAL A 118 -9.65 2.86 15.40
C VAL A 118 -9.26 3.74 16.58
N ASP A 119 -9.82 3.51 17.77
CA ASP A 119 -9.46 4.27 18.97
C ASP A 119 -8.00 4.03 19.38
N GLY A 120 -7.50 2.80 19.16
CA GLY A 120 -6.09 2.45 19.31
C GLY A 120 -5.20 3.23 18.33
N SER A 121 -5.52 3.21 17.04
CA SER A 121 -4.75 3.90 15.99
C SER A 121 -4.74 5.42 16.19
N LEU A 122 -5.88 6.04 16.54
CA LEU A 122 -5.96 7.48 16.84
C LEU A 122 -5.00 7.87 17.98
N ARG A 123 -5.00 7.08 19.06
CA ARG A 123 -4.10 7.30 20.22
C ARG A 123 -2.64 7.08 19.84
N ASP A 124 -2.31 6.00 19.14
CA ASP A 124 -0.94 5.60 18.85
C ASP A 124 -0.30 6.51 17.79
N LEU A 125 -1.07 6.95 16.79
CA LEU A 125 -0.68 8.00 15.84
C LEU A 125 -0.71 9.40 16.46
N GLY A 126 -1.47 9.63 17.53
CA GLY A 126 -1.63 10.95 18.15
C GLY A 126 -2.38 11.95 17.28
N VAL A 127 -3.42 11.49 16.57
CA VAL A 127 -4.27 12.30 15.72
C VAL A 127 -5.73 12.22 16.16
N GLU A 128 -6.51 13.28 15.92
CA GLU A 128 -7.95 13.30 16.20
C GLU A 128 -8.76 12.60 15.08
N ARG A 129 -8.19 12.53 13.87
CA ARG A 129 -8.82 11.92 12.71
C ARG A 129 -7.79 11.27 11.80
N ILE A 130 -8.05 10.05 11.35
CA ILE A 130 -7.26 9.31 10.37
C ILE A 130 -7.67 9.72 8.96
N ASP A 131 -6.71 10.04 8.10
CA ASP A 131 -6.98 10.48 6.72
C ASP A 131 -7.53 9.37 5.84
N LEU A 132 -6.93 8.17 5.91
CA LEU A 132 -7.37 6.98 5.18
C LEU A 132 -7.37 5.77 6.12
N TYR A 133 -8.55 5.21 6.37
CA TYR A 133 -8.71 4.01 7.19
C TYR A 133 -9.19 2.84 6.34
N GLN A 134 -8.46 1.72 6.37
CA GLN A 134 -8.69 0.62 5.44
C GLN A 134 -9.11 -0.65 6.18
N LEU A 135 -10.11 -1.38 5.64
CA LEU A 135 -10.38 -2.75 6.07
C LEU A 135 -9.26 -3.64 5.56
N HIS A 136 -8.45 -4.17 6.49
CA HIS A 136 -7.23 -4.92 6.16
C HIS A 136 -7.51 -6.26 5.46
N ARG A 137 -8.60 -6.95 5.88
CA ARG A 137 -9.13 -8.18 5.24
C ARG A 137 -10.64 -8.27 5.48
N VAL A 138 -11.35 -8.78 4.51
CA VAL A 138 -12.76 -9.15 4.66
C VAL A 138 -12.84 -10.38 5.55
N ASP A 139 -13.62 -10.29 6.61
CA ASP A 139 -13.85 -11.39 7.54
C ASP A 139 -14.96 -12.31 6.99
N PRO A 140 -14.68 -13.58 6.70
CA PRO A 140 -15.70 -14.48 6.19
C PRO A 140 -16.79 -14.81 7.23
N ALA A 141 -16.55 -14.54 8.51
CA ALA A 141 -17.51 -14.78 9.59
C ALA A 141 -18.40 -13.57 9.89
N THR A 142 -18.08 -12.38 9.33
CA THR A 142 -18.85 -11.14 9.51
C THR A 142 -19.32 -10.64 8.15
N PRO A 143 -20.61 -10.36 7.94
CA PRO A 143 -21.08 -9.75 6.71
C PRO A 143 -20.31 -8.47 6.38
N LEU A 144 -19.85 -8.34 5.13
CA LEU A 144 -19.06 -7.17 4.71
C LEU A 144 -19.83 -5.86 4.94
N GLU A 145 -21.12 -5.88 4.69
CA GLU A 145 -22.01 -4.73 4.85
C GLU A 145 -22.07 -4.26 6.31
N GLU A 146 -22.11 -5.21 7.27
CA GLU A 146 -22.07 -4.89 8.70
C GLU A 146 -20.75 -4.24 9.11
N THR A 147 -19.63 -4.74 8.58
CA THR A 147 -18.31 -4.11 8.79
C THR A 147 -18.28 -2.71 8.18
N MET A 148 -18.81 -2.53 6.95
CA MET A 148 -18.82 -1.22 6.27
C MET A 148 -19.76 -0.22 6.94
N ASP A 149 -20.85 -0.64 7.57
CA ASP A 149 -21.70 0.23 8.39
C ASP A 149 -20.93 0.85 9.56
N VAL A 150 -20.01 0.09 10.17
CA VAL A 150 -19.12 0.65 11.19
C VAL A 150 -18.17 1.70 10.62
N PHE A 151 -17.55 1.43 9.46
CA PHE A 151 -16.68 2.41 8.80
C PHE A 151 -17.44 3.68 8.43
N ARG A 152 -18.69 3.55 7.95
CA ARG A 152 -19.57 4.69 7.70
C ARG A 152 -19.81 5.50 8.98
N ALA A 153 -20.20 4.84 10.08
CA ALA A 153 -20.43 5.49 11.37
C ALA A 153 -19.17 6.20 11.88
N LEU A 154 -17.98 5.58 11.80
CA LEU A 154 -16.72 6.20 12.19
C LEU A 154 -16.38 7.44 11.37
N ARG A 155 -16.75 7.48 10.08
CA ARG A 155 -16.62 8.66 9.23
C ARG A 155 -17.60 9.76 9.66
N GLU A 156 -18.84 9.42 9.95
CA GLU A 156 -19.85 10.35 10.46
C GLU A 156 -19.48 10.92 11.84
N GLU A 157 -18.86 10.11 12.70
CA GLU A 157 -18.27 10.51 13.98
C GLU A 157 -17.02 11.42 13.83
N GLY A 158 -16.50 11.58 12.60
CA GLY A 158 -15.30 12.39 12.32
C GLY A 158 -13.97 11.72 12.68
N LYS A 159 -13.96 10.44 13.08
CA LYS A 159 -12.75 9.69 13.45
C LYS A 159 -11.88 9.31 12.24
N ILE A 160 -12.51 9.09 11.08
CA ILE A 160 -11.83 8.77 9.82
C ILE A 160 -12.36 9.67 8.71
N LYS A 161 -11.53 9.97 7.71
CA LYS A 161 -11.92 10.82 6.58
C LYS A 161 -12.30 10.00 5.36
N HIS A 162 -11.40 9.17 4.87
CA HIS A 162 -11.60 8.31 3.71
C HIS A 162 -11.51 6.84 4.10
N ILE A 163 -12.21 6.00 3.33
CA ILE A 163 -12.32 4.56 3.58
C ILE A 163 -11.68 3.81 2.43
N GLY A 164 -10.89 2.78 2.77
CA GLY A 164 -10.29 1.86 1.82
C GLY A 164 -10.57 0.40 2.15
N LEU A 165 -10.30 -0.47 1.18
CA LEU A 165 -10.39 -1.92 1.31
C LEU A 165 -9.06 -2.58 0.96
N SER A 166 -8.79 -3.78 1.47
CA SER A 166 -7.59 -4.54 1.11
C SER A 166 -7.93 -6.00 0.80
N GLU A 167 -7.27 -6.55 -0.26
CA GLU A 167 -7.45 -7.91 -0.77
C GLU A 167 -8.91 -8.26 -1.08
N VAL A 168 -9.51 -7.49 -1.96
CA VAL A 168 -10.91 -7.59 -2.34
C VAL A 168 -11.08 -7.85 -3.84
N SER A 169 -12.18 -8.51 -4.19
CA SER A 169 -12.66 -8.66 -5.57
C SER A 169 -13.48 -7.44 -6.01
N VAL A 170 -13.74 -7.31 -7.31
CA VAL A 170 -14.64 -6.28 -7.86
C VAL A 170 -16.04 -6.39 -7.24
N GLU A 171 -16.56 -7.60 -7.03
CA GLU A 171 -17.84 -7.83 -6.38
C GLU A 171 -17.86 -7.27 -4.95
N GLN A 172 -16.82 -7.57 -4.16
CA GLN A 172 -16.71 -7.07 -2.78
C GLN A 172 -16.59 -5.53 -2.74
N ILE A 173 -15.89 -4.93 -3.71
CA ILE A 173 -15.82 -3.47 -3.83
C ILE A 173 -17.22 -2.88 -4.07
N GLU A 174 -18.01 -3.42 -4.99
CA GLU A 174 -19.34 -2.89 -5.28
C GLU A 174 -20.32 -3.13 -4.13
N ARG A 175 -20.22 -4.27 -3.40
CA ARG A 175 -20.99 -4.50 -2.18
C ARG A 175 -20.67 -3.47 -1.10
N ALA A 176 -19.39 -3.20 -0.86
CA ALA A 176 -18.97 -2.17 0.09
C ALA A 176 -19.44 -0.76 -0.33
N ARG A 177 -19.34 -0.45 -1.64
CA ARG A 177 -19.80 0.84 -2.20
C ARG A 177 -21.30 1.06 -2.13
N ALA A 178 -22.09 0.01 -2.04
CA ALA A 178 -23.51 0.13 -1.78
C ALA A 178 -23.83 0.64 -0.35
N VAL A 179 -22.87 0.51 0.58
CA VAL A 179 -23.01 0.99 1.98
C VAL A 179 -22.33 2.34 2.19
N VAL A 180 -21.10 2.50 1.66
CA VAL A 180 -20.29 3.70 1.88
C VAL A 180 -19.31 3.90 0.73
N GLU A 181 -18.92 5.16 0.48
CA GLU A 181 -17.93 5.50 -0.52
C GLU A 181 -16.56 4.87 -0.21
N ILE A 182 -15.96 4.20 -1.20
CA ILE A 182 -14.64 3.60 -1.12
C ILE A 182 -13.66 4.46 -1.94
N ALA A 183 -12.64 4.99 -1.27
CA ALA A 183 -11.65 5.89 -1.85
C ALA A 183 -10.41 5.15 -2.38
N THR A 184 -10.04 4.00 -1.78
CA THR A 184 -8.87 3.21 -2.19
C THR A 184 -9.12 1.72 -2.09
N VAL A 185 -8.35 0.96 -2.90
CA VAL A 185 -8.25 -0.51 -2.79
C VAL A 185 -6.77 -0.88 -2.76
N GLN A 186 -6.35 -1.68 -1.77
CA GLN A 186 -4.99 -2.14 -1.59
C GLN A 186 -4.90 -3.66 -1.78
N ASN A 187 -4.46 -4.13 -2.95
CA ASN A 187 -4.34 -5.54 -3.28
C ASN A 187 -2.90 -5.91 -3.66
N VAL A 188 -2.54 -7.22 -3.53
CA VAL A 188 -1.25 -7.70 -4.04
C VAL A 188 -1.17 -7.48 -5.54
N TYR A 189 -0.14 -6.73 -5.98
CA TYR A 189 0.05 -6.48 -7.41
C TYR A 189 1.47 -6.04 -7.72
N SER A 190 2.05 -6.61 -8.77
CA SER A 190 3.40 -6.28 -9.24
C SER A 190 3.55 -6.65 -10.71
N LEU A 191 4.69 -6.35 -11.31
CA LEU A 191 5.02 -6.80 -12.67
C LEU A 191 4.90 -8.33 -12.80
N ALA A 192 5.29 -9.09 -11.76
CA ALA A 192 5.24 -10.56 -11.72
C ALA A 192 3.91 -11.13 -11.19
N ASN A 193 3.05 -10.33 -10.60
CA ASN A 193 1.76 -10.77 -10.06
C ASN A 193 0.64 -9.85 -10.54
N ARG A 194 -0.09 -10.31 -11.54
CA ARG A 194 -1.14 -9.58 -12.26
C ARG A 194 -2.56 -10.09 -11.94
N LYS A 195 -2.70 -10.86 -10.86
CA LYS A 195 -3.96 -11.49 -10.43
C LYS A 195 -5.13 -10.50 -10.32
N HIS A 196 -4.84 -9.24 -9.99
CA HIS A 196 -5.83 -8.18 -9.79
C HIS A 196 -5.90 -7.16 -10.94
N ASP A 197 -5.53 -7.53 -12.18
CA ASP A 197 -5.69 -6.65 -13.36
C ASP A 197 -7.13 -6.14 -13.50
N SER A 198 -8.14 -6.98 -13.27
CA SER A 198 -9.55 -6.57 -13.31
C SER A 198 -9.94 -5.58 -12.21
N VAL A 199 -9.37 -5.75 -11.01
CA VAL A 199 -9.59 -4.83 -9.89
C VAL A 199 -8.95 -3.48 -10.17
N LEU A 200 -7.71 -3.45 -10.70
CA LEU A 200 -7.03 -2.22 -11.10
C LEU A 200 -7.84 -1.46 -12.15
N ALA A 201 -8.30 -2.14 -13.20
CA ALA A 201 -9.13 -1.53 -14.25
C ALA A 201 -10.45 -1.00 -13.69
N HIS A 202 -11.07 -1.72 -12.77
CA HIS A 202 -12.29 -1.29 -12.10
C HIS A 202 -12.02 -0.02 -11.26
N CYS A 203 -10.97 0.00 -10.45
CA CYS A 203 -10.58 1.16 -9.65
C CYS A 203 -10.34 2.40 -10.54
N GLU A 204 -9.58 2.24 -11.63
CA GLU A 204 -9.33 3.32 -12.58
C GLU A 204 -10.63 3.88 -13.18
N SER A 205 -11.57 3.01 -13.58
CA SER A 205 -12.86 3.42 -14.15
C SER A 205 -13.77 4.17 -13.18
N ARG A 206 -13.55 3.99 -11.87
CA ARG A 206 -14.36 4.56 -10.78
C ARG A 206 -13.67 5.73 -10.05
N GLY A 207 -12.43 6.09 -10.42
CA GLY A 207 -11.64 7.10 -9.72
C GLY A 207 -11.21 6.66 -8.32
N ILE A 208 -11.17 5.35 -8.05
CA ILE A 208 -10.70 4.74 -6.80
C ILE A 208 -9.18 4.57 -6.90
N GLY A 209 -8.42 5.01 -5.86
CA GLY A 209 -6.97 4.78 -5.79
C GLY A 209 -6.65 3.30 -5.64
N PHE A 210 -5.72 2.78 -6.45
CA PHE A 210 -5.24 1.42 -6.33
C PHE A 210 -3.84 1.41 -5.70
N ILE A 211 -3.69 0.71 -4.58
CA ILE A 211 -2.45 0.65 -3.80
C ILE A 211 -1.88 -0.77 -3.93
N PRO A 212 -0.92 -1.03 -4.82
CA PRO A 212 -0.26 -2.33 -4.91
C PRO A 212 0.62 -2.57 -3.70
N PHE A 213 0.37 -3.63 -2.92
CA PHE A 213 1.33 -4.08 -1.93
C PHE A 213 2.19 -5.23 -2.49
N TRP A 214 3.40 -5.44 -1.93
CA TRP A 214 4.46 -6.26 -2.51
C TRP A 214 4.78 -5.87 -3.97
N PRO A 215 5.02 -4.58 -4.25
CA PRO A 215 5.11 -4.10 -5.61
C PRO A 215 6.36 -4.61 -6.35
N LEU A 216 7.40 -5.04 -5.64
CA LEU A 216 8.66 -5.44 -6.25
C LEU A 216 8.72 -6.91 -6.65
N HIS A 217 8.28 -7.85 -5.79
CA HIS A 217 8.32 -9.31 -6.05
C HIS A 217 9.67 -9.75 -6.70
N LEU A 218 10.81 -9.25 -6.14
CA LEU A 218 12.14 -9.36 -6.75
C LEU A 218 12.58 -10.81 -6.99
N GLU A 219 12.14 -11.75 -6.16
CA GLU A 219 12.45 -13.17 -6.32
C GLU A 219 11.92 -13.72 -7.66
N ALA A 220 10.70 -13.31 -8.05
CA ALA A 220 10.10 -13.72 -9.31
C ALA A 220 10.71 -13.02 -10.54
N LEU A 221 11.37 -11.89 -10.33
CA LEU A 221 12.02 -11.08 -11.37
C LEU A 221 13.53 -11.39 -11.48
N ALA A 222 14.08 -12.19 -10.56
CA ALA A 222 15.50 -12.52 -10.53
C ALA A 222 15.94 -13.21 -11.84
N GLY A 223 17.07 -12.75 -12.40
CA GLY A 223 17.61 -13.30 -13.64
C GLY A 223 16.86 -12.90 -14.92
N SER A 224 15.91 -11.94 -14.87
CA SER A 224 15.24 -11.44 -16.07
C SER A 224 16.20 -10.58 -16.90
N GLU A 225 16.64 -11.11 -18.05
CA GLU A 225 17.47 -10.38 -19.01
C GLU A 225 16.77 -9.12 -19.52
N THR A 226 15.46 -9.21 -19.81
CA THR A 226 14.66 -8.04 -20.25
C THR A 226 14.68 -6.93 -19.22
N LEU A 227 14.45 -7.26 -17.94
CA LEU A 227 14.43 -6.26 -16.87
C LEU A 227 15.81 -5.63 -16.67
N THR A 228 16.88 -6.44 -16.70
CA THR A 228 18.25 -5.98 -16.56
C THR A 228 18.66 -5.07 -17.71
N ARG A 229 18.35 -5.44 -18.96
CA ARG A 229 18.64 -4.63 -20.14
C ARG A 229 17.92 -3.27 -20.08
N ILE A 230 16.63 -3.27 -19.80
CA ILE A 230 15.85 -2.02 -19.69
C ILE A 230 16.40 -1.14 -18.56
N ALA A 231 16.82 -1.72 -17.44
CA ALA A 231 17.45 -0.97 -16.35
C ALA A 231 18.74 -0.25 -16.82
N VAL A 232 19.58 -0.94 -17.58
CA VAL A 232 20.80 -0.32 -18.18
C VAL A 232 20.45 0.78 -19.17
N GLU A 233 19.50 0.54 -20.07
CA GLU A 233 19.06 1.50 -21.09
C GLU A 233 18.44 2.78 -20.48
N THR A 234 17.79 2.67 -19.32
CA THR A 234 17.16 3.79 -18.62
C THR A 234 18.03 4.37 -17.50
N ALA A 235 19.31 3.96 -17.39
CA ALA A 235 20.24 4.36 -16.34
C ALA A 235 19.62 4.18 -14.92
N SER A 236 18.90 3.08 -14.71
CA SER A 236 18.18 2.77 -13.48
C SER A 236 18.50 1.35 -12.98
N THR A 237 17.89 0.94 -11.88
CA THR A 237 18.00 -0.42 -11.36
C THR A 237 16.75 -1.26 -11.67
N PRO A 238 16.85 -2.60 -11.67
CA PRO A 238 15.68 -3.45 -11.87
C PRO A 238 14.51 -3.17 -10.91
N PRO A 239 14.71 -2.90 -9.60
CA PRO A 239 13.63 -2.42 -8.73
C PRO A 239 13.00 -1.12 -9.19
N GLN A 240 13.78 -0.13 -9.62
CA GLN A 240 13.26 1.13 -10.14
C GLN A 240 12.43 0.93 -11.41
N VAL A 241 12.86 0.08 -12.33
CA VAL A 241 12.09 -0.28 -13.54
C VAL A 241 10.73 -0.89 -13.14
N ALA A 242 10.69 -1.81 -12.17
CA ALA A 242 9.47 -2.45 -11.73
C ALA A 242 8.48 -1.44 -11.08
N LEU A 243 8.98 -0.53 -10.23
CA LEU A 243 8.16 0.53 -9.63
C LEU A 243 7.67 1.54 -10.66
N ALA A 244 8.55 2.00 -11.55
CA ALA A 244 8.20 2.94 -12.61
C ALA A 244 7.15 2.36 -13.56
N TRP A 245 7.27 1.07 -13.92
CA TRP A 245 6.25 0.39 -14.71
C TRP A 245 4.87 0.42 -14.03
N LEU A 246 4.79 0.17 -12.71
CA LEU A 246 3.55 0.26 -11.96
C LEU A 246 2.93 1.66 -12.01
N LEU A 247 3.74 2.72 -11.91
CA LEU A 247 3.27 4.11 -12.06
C LEU A 247 2.75 4.42 -13.46
N LYS A 248 3.34 3.81 -14.49
CA LYS A 248 2.91 3.98 -15.90
C LYS A 248 1.69 3.10 -16.23
N LYS A 249 1.49 1.99 -15.51
CA LYS A 249 0.41 1.03 -15.74
C LYS A 249 -0.98 1.64 -15.59
N SER A 250 -1.20 2.46 -14.57
CA SER A 250 -2.47 3.15 -14.35
C SER A 250 -2.26 4.47 -13.60
N ALA A 251 -3.05 5.48 -13.96
CA ALA A 251 -3.09 6.75 -13.24
C ALA A 251 -3.69 6.62 -11.83
N ALA A 252 -4.43 5.54 -11.55
CA ALA A 252 -5.00 5.24 -10.24
C ALA A 252 -3.98 4.63 -9.27
N THR A 253 -2.79 4.21 -9.73
CA THR A 253 -1.79 3.53 -8.90
C THR A 253 -1.13 4.50 -7.92
N ILE A 254 -1.10 4.12 -6.64
CA ILE A 254 -0.38 4.78 -5.55
C ILE A 254 0.56 3.74 -4.93
N LEU A 255 1.87 3.88 -5.14
CA LEU A 255 2.88 2.93 -4.65
C LEU A 255 3.21 3.15 -3.19
N ILE A 256 3.50 2.06 -2.48
CA ILE A 256 3.95 2.06 -1.09
C ILE A 256 5.14 1.10 -0.89
N PRO A 257 6.24 1.22 -1.66
CA PRO A 257 7.40 0.36 -1.44
C PRO A 257 7.94 0.56 -0.03
N GLY A 258 8.06 -0.55 0.73
CA GLY A 258 8.57 -0.54 2.08
C GLY A 258 10.04 -0.97 2.16
N THR A 259 10.79 -0.33 3.03
CA THR A 259 12.19 -0.69 3.34
C THR A 259 12.59 -0.22 4.73
N SER A 260 13.62 -0.84 5.31
CA SER A 260 14.31 -0.38 6.52
C SER A 260 15.69 0.23 6.23
N SER A 261 16.03 0.47 4.96
CA SER A 261 17.29 1.07 4.52
C SER A 261 17.06 2.44 3.89
N VAL A 262 17.80 3.47 4.34
CA VAL A 262 17.76 4.81 3.73
C VAL A 262 18.18 4.75 2.26
N ALA A 263 19.23 3.99 1.92
CA ALA A 263 19.69 3.86 0.54
C ALA A 263 18.62 3.23 -0.38
N HIS A 264 17.95 2.15 0.08
CA HIS A 264 16.85 1.57 -0.68
C HIS A 264 15.63 2.49 -0.76
N LEU A 265 15.37 3.33 0.25
CA LEU A 265 14.32 4.34 0.16
C LEU A 265 14.62 5.36 -0.95
N GLU A 266 15.85 5.89 -0.98
CA GLU A 266 16.29 6.84 -2.02
C GLU A 266 16.20 6.22 -3.41
N GLU A 267 16.64 4.97 -3.55
CA GLU A 267 16.49 4.18 -4.79
C GLU A 267 15.02 4.06 -5.20
N ASN A 268 14.14 3.64 -4.29
CA ASN A 268 12.71 3.50 -4.57
C ASN A 268 12.06 4.82 -4.99
N VAL A 269 12.40 5.92 -4.31
CA VAL A 269 11.84 7.24 -4.61
C VAL A 269 12.29 7.74 -5.98
N ALA A 270 13.54 7.47 -6.37
CA ALA A 270 14.07 7.83 -7.68
C ALA A 270 13.37 7.08 -8.85
N ALA A 271 12.64 6.00 -8.58
CA ALA A 271 11.86 5.30 -9.61
C ALA A 271 10.83 6.20 -10.34
N ARG A 272 10.40 7.30 -9.73
CA ARG A 272 9.46 8.26 -10.35
C ARG A 272 10.06 9.00 -11.56
N GLU A 273 11.38 9.06 -11.65
CA GLU A 273 12.12 9.74 -12.72
C GLU A 273 12.41 8.84 -13.94
N VAL A 274 12.14 7.53 -13.81
CA VAL A 274 12.40 6.57 -14.88
C VAL A 274 11.37 6.73 -16.00
N GLU A 275 11.87 7.00 -17.20
CA GLU A 275 11.05 7.13 -18.41
C GLU A 275 11.28 5.93 -19.34
N PHE A 276 10.21 5.47 -19.98
CA PHE A 276 10.23 4.35 -20.90
C PHE A 276 9.81 4.77 -22.30
N SER A 277 10.40 4.18 -23.31
CA SER A 277 9.84 4.14 -24.66
C SER A 277 8.60 3.22 -24.71
N ASP A 278 7.75 3.40 -25.70
CA ASP A 278 6.58 2.53 -25.92
C ASP A 278 7.01 1.07 -26.13
N ALA A 279 8.13 0.81 -26.79
CA ALA A 279 8.68 -0.52 -26.97
C ALA A 279 9.04 -1.18 -25.63
N GLN A 280 9.74 -0.46 -24.75
CA GLN A 280 10.10 -0.95 -23.40
C GLN A 280 8.85 -1.25 -22.56
N ILE A 281 7.81 -0.42 -22.62
CA ILE A 281 6.54 -0.69 -21.94
C ILE A 281 5.92 -1.99 -22.47
N GLN A 282 5.88 -2.21 -23.77
CA GLN A 282 5.33 -3.44 -24.37
C GLN A 282 6.12 -4.67 -23.96
N GLU A 283 7.46 -4.58 -23.89
CA GLU A 283 8.31 -5.69 -23.43
C GLU A 283 8.08 -6.01 -21.95
N LEU A 284 7.96 -5.00 -21.08
CA LEU A 284 7.62 -5.19 -19.67
C LEU A 284 6.22 -5.82 -19.49
N GLU A 285 5.24 -5.38 -20.29
CA GLU A 285 3.90 -5.99 -20.31
C GLU A 285 3.96 -7.48 -20.73
N GLN A 286 4.76 -7.82 -21.73
CA GLN A 286 4.95 -9.19 -22.16
C GLN A 286 5.67 -10.04 -21.12
N LEU A 287 6.73 -9.49 -20.49
CA LEU A 287 7.45 -10.11 -19.39
C LEU A 287 6.48 -10.48 -18.26
N GLY A 288 5.65 -9.52 -17.83
CA GLY A 288 4.68 -9.74 -16.76
C GLY A 288 3.68 -10.86 -17.09
N ARG A 289 3.15 -10.89 -18.31
CA ARG A 289 2.24 -11.99 -18.77
C ARG A 289 2.91 -13.36 -18.71
N ASN A 290 4.16 -13.45 -19.14
CA ASN A 290 4.90 -14.71 -19.17
C ASN A 290 5.24 -15.22 -17.75
N LEU A 291 5.48 -14.31 -16.78
CA LEU A 291 5.75 -14.66 -15.40
C LEU A 291 4.50 -15.20 -14.69
N VAL A 292 3.34 -14.58 -14.90
CA VAL A 292 2.06 -15.04 -14.33
C VAL A 292 1.75 -16.49 -14.78
N LEU A 293 2.03 -16.84 -16.02
CA LEU A 293 1.83 -18.20 -16.52
C LEU A 293 2.74 -19.21 -15.81
N LYS A 294 3.97 -18.87 -15.48
CA LYS A 294 4.90 -19.74 -14.74
C LYS A 294 4.49 -19.95 -13.28
N VAL A 295 4.10 -18.89 -12.59
CA VAL A 295 3.69 -18.96 -11.17
C VAL A 295 2.41 -19.79 -11.00
N ASN A 296 1.49 -19.78 -11.96
CA ASN A 296 0.27 -20.58 -11.90
C ASN A 296 0.52 -22.08 -12.15
N VAL A 297 1.66 -22.47 -12.71
CA VAL A 297 2.05 -23.88 -12.93
C VAL A 297 2.71 -24.48 -11.69
N ASP A 298 3.37 -23.68 -10.86
CA ASP A 298 4.12 -24.14 -9.67
C ASP A 298 3.25 -24.21 -8.38
N VAL A 299 1.97 -23.84 -8.44
CA VAL A 299 1.02 -23.85 -7.30
C VAL A 299 -0.03 -24.96 -7.49
N ARG A 300 0.39 -26.15 -7.97
CA ARG A 300 -0.44 -27.36 -7.93
C ARG A 300 0.07 -28.37 -6.93
#